data_d7cb0918ded43fb014060d3fd26712ad
#
_entry.id   d7cb0918ded43fb014060d3fd26712ad
#
_cell.length_a   1.000
_cell.length_b   1.000
_cell.length_c   1.000
_cell.angle_alpha   90.00
_cell.angle_beta   90.00
_cell.angle_gamma   90.00
#
_symmetry.space_group_name_H-M   'P 1'
#
loop_
_entity.id
_entity.type
_entity.pdbx_description
1 polymer ?
#
loop_
_entity_poly.entity_id
_entity_poly.type
_entity_poly.pdbx_seq_one_letter_code
_entity_poly.pdbx_strand_id
1 'polypeptide(L)'
;MKIGDDGFVIYDEKSRRMADEMVIAEARHIVQRRQDTQDCACKDGMFPRAPASRRKFLFATGSAASLAGSTAALAQKAPPGAIYFNVPADPTKEQGRPVAGDGGYGSRSQFETEVRVRFPTPNEYTSWSFTPLDKMVGNLTASGLHFERHHAGIPTIDPANHVLFVHGMVATPKKFSMADLKRFPAVTRRHFIECSGNGLTEWNKPTQKTVQGTHGLLSTSEWTGVQFATIAREVGLKDGSTWVLAEGSDAAVMTRSIPMEKMLKDALLVYGQNGEAIRPEQGYPLRLLLPGYEGNTHIKWLRRLEVSDKPFMTREETSKYTDLMANGKARQFTMEMEAKSVITFPSGDMKLPGPGFYNITGLAWSGRGRVQSVDVSVDGGQTWRPAQLNVTPEPVCTVGFSYPWMWDSKPAILQSRCTDETGYIQPTLRQLIAIRGSHGPFGSIYHLNAIQSWAVDEMGDVTNVHA
;
A
#
# COMPACT_ATOMS: atom_id res chain seq x y z
N MET A 1 -32.63 -0.56 -14.19
CA MET A 1 -31.91 0.12 -13.12
C MET A 1 -32.81 1.16 -12.49
N LYS A 2 -33.16 1.07 -11.21
CA LYS A 2 -33.96 2.05 -10.47
C LYS A 2 -33.18 2.48 -9.23
N ILE A 3 -33.28 3.73 -8.86
CA ILE A 3 -32.70 4.26 -7.62
C ILE A 3 -33.84 4.34 -6.61
N GLY A 4 -33.70 3.72 -5.44
CA GLY A 4 -34.66 3.82 -4.36
C GLY A 4 -34.54 5.17 -3.61
N ASP A 5 -35.58 5.54 -2.87
CA ASP A 5 -35.61 6.79 -2.09
C ASP A 5 -34.52 6.90 -1.01
N ASP A 6 -33.87 5.77 -0.69
CA ASP A 6 -32.75 5.62 0.23
C ASP A 6 -31.36 5.71 -0.45
N GLY A 7 -31.32 6.09 -1.74
CA GLY A 7 -30.09 6.25 -2.52
C GLY A 7 -29.45 4.94 -3.02
N PHE A 8 -30.11 3.79 -2.85
CA PHE A 8 -29.62 2.50 -3.35
C PHE A 8 -30.08 2.21 -4.78
N VAL A 9 -29.18 1.59 -5.56
CA VAL A 9 -29.45 1.14 -6.92
C VAL A 9 -29.90 -0.32 -6.91
N ILE A 10 -31.06 -0.60 -7.53
CA ILE A 10 -31.63 -1.94 -7.65
C ILE A 10 -31.36 -2.46 -9.06
N TYR A 11 -30.68 -3.61 -9.17
CA TYR A 11 -30.43 -4.33 -10.43
C TYR A 11 -31.44 -5.48 -10.59
N ASP A 12 -32.05 -5.57 -11.76
CA ASP A 12 -32.82 -6.73 -12.15
C ASP A 12 -31.93 -7.85 -12.73
N GLU A 13 -32.46 -9.06 -12.83
CA GLU A 13 -31.73 -10.25 -13.30
C GLU A 13 -31.21 -10.10 -14.74
N LYS A 14 -31.91 -9.36 -15.58
CA LYS A 14 -31.53 -9.07 -16.95
C LYS A 14 -30.33 -8.15 -17.04
N SER A 15 -30.26 -7.14 -16.17
CA SER A 15 -29.13 -6.22 -16.06
C SER A 15 -27.87 -6.93 -15.55
N ARG A 16 -28.02 -7.93 -14.67
CA ARG A 16 -26.90 -8.79 -14.22
C ARG A 16 -26.32 -9.60 -15.38
N ARG A 17 -27.15 -10.29 -16.15
CA ARG A 17 -26.68 -11.08 -17.31
C ARG A 17 -25.98 -10.23 -18.36
N MET A 18 -26.47 -9.03 -18.64
CA MET A 18 -25.82 -8.11 -19.57
C MET A 18 -24.44 -7.66 -19.10
N ALA A 19 -24.26 -7.43 -17.79
CA ALA A 19 -22.96 -7.07 -17.24
C ALA A 19 -21.95 -8.23 -17.36
N ASP A 20 -22.39 -9.47 -17.12
CA ASP A 20 -21.56 -10.66 -17.25
C ASP A 20 -21.16 -10.93 -18.72
N GLU A 21 -22.08 -10.75 -19.66
CA GLU A 21 -21.81 -10.88 -21.09
C GLU A 21 -20.84 -9.81 -21.61
N MET A 22 -20.93 -8.57 -21.11
CA MET A 22 -19.99 -7.49 -21.46
C MET A 22 -18.57 -7.81 -20.95
N VAL A 23 -18.42 -8.33 -19.74
CA VAL A 23 -17.11 -8.70 -19.18
C VAL A 23 -16.49 -9.85 -19.98
N ILE A 24 -17.29 -10.84 -20.39
CA ILE A 24 -16.83 -11.97 -21.21
C ILE A 24 -16.47 -11.51 -22.63
N ALA A 25 -17.25 -10.59 -23.21
CA ALA A 25 -16.97 -10.04 -24.53
C ALA A 25 -15.68 -9.20 -24.57
N GLU A 26 -15.46 -8.38 -23.53
CA GLU A 26 -14.26 -7.57 -23.39
C GLU A 26 -13.02 -8.45 -23.21
N ALA A 27 -13.12 -9.54 -22.43
CA ALA A 27 -12.05 -10.52 -22.27
C ALA A 27 -11.71 -11.23 -23.61
N ARG A 28 -12.70 -11.59 -24.41
CA ARG A 28 -12.51 -12.17 -25.75
C ARG A 28 -11.87 -11.19 -26.74
N HIS A 29 -12.24 -9.91 -26.70
CA HIS A 29 -11.65 -8.86 -27.54
C HIS A 29 -10.18 -8.60 -27.24
N ILE A 30 -9.80 -8.71 -25.96
CA ILE A 30 -8.39 -8.60 -25.51
C ILE A 30 -7.56 -9.78 -26.01
N VAL A 31 -8.12 -10.99 -26.00
CA VAL A 31 -7.44 -12.21 -26.51
C VAL A 31 -7.26 -12.13 -28.04
N GLN A 32 -8.28 -11.67 -28.78
CA GLN A 32 -8.20 -11.57 -30.24
C GLN A 32 -7.15 -10.55 -30.71
N ARG A 33 -7.09 -9.37 -30.08
CA ARG A 33 -6.04 -8.36 -30.37
C ARG A 33 -4.61 -8.85 -30.09
N ARG A 34 -4.42 -9.83 -29.21
CA ARG A 34 -3.10 -10.42 -28.95
C ARG A 34 -2.66 -11.37 -30.06
N GLN A 35 -3.56 -12.09 -30.70
CA GLN A 35 -3.22 -12.94 -31.84
C GLN A 35 -2.79 -12.09 -33.05
N ASP A 36 -3.45 -10.96 -33.28
CA ASP A 36 -3.15 -10.06 -34.41
C ASP A 36 -1.83 -9.28 -34.24
N THR A 37 -1.35 -9.09 -33.00
CA THR A 37 -0.05 -8.41 -32.72
C THR A 37 1.15 -9.33 -32.70
N GLN A 38 0.97 -10.65 -32.51
CA GLN A 38 2.08 -11.61 -32.57
C GLN A 38 2.54 -11.91 -34.01
N ASP A 39 1.68 -11.73 -34.99
CA ASP A 39 2.04 -11.98 -36.40
C ASP A 39 2.78 -10.81 -37.09
N CYS A 40 2.97 -9.68 -36.40
CA CYS A 40 3.60 -8.48 -36.98
C CYS A 40 5.02 -8.16 -36.49
N ALA A 41 5.64 -8.99 -35.65
CA ALA A 41 6.92 -8.68 -35.01
C ALA A 41 8.15 -9.46 -35.50
N CYS A 42 8.12 -9.98 -36.72
CA CYS A 42 9.26 -10.65 -37.31
C CYS A 42 9.54 -10.16 -38.73
N LYS A 43 9.99 -8.91 -38.90
CA LYS A 43 10.85 -8.50 -40.04
C LYS A 43 11.37 -7.07 -39.82
N ASP A 44 12.69 -6.96 -40.11
CA ASP A 44 13.47 -5.76 -40.35
C ASP A 44 14.20 -5.14 -39.14
N GLY A 45 15.45 -5.61 -39.03
CA GLY A 45 16.54 -4.90 -38.36
C GLY A 45 16.96 -3.69 -39.17
N MET A 46 17.12 -2.55 -38.50
CA MET A 46 18.08 -1.49 -38.82
C MET A 46 17.83 -0.27 -37.92
N PHE A 47 18.71 -0.07 -36.96
CA PHE A 47 18.83 1.26 -36.32
C PHE A 47 20.25 1.79 -36.65
N PRO A 48 20.37 3.04 -37.17
CA PRO A 48 21.67 3.64 -37.44
C PRO A 48 22.33 4.11 -36.15
N ARG A 49 23.61 3.78 -36.00
CA ARG A 49 24.48 4.28 -34.93
C ARG A 49 24.73 5.79 -35.11
N ALA A 50 24.44 6.58 -34.11
CA ALA A 50 24.85 7.97 -34.05
C ALA A 50 26.37 8.11 -33.80
N PRO A 51 27.07 9.10 -34.39
CA PRO A 51 28.51 9.22 -34.27
C PRO A 51 28.94 9.78 -32.91
N ALA A 52 29.95 9.12 -32.34
CA ALA A 52 30.59 9.54 -31.11
C ALA A 52 31.35 10.89 -31.30
N SER A 53 30.98 11.93 -30.65
CA SER A 53 31.78 13.15 -30.57
C SER A 53 32.89 12.99 -29.54
N ARG A 54 34.11 13.01 -30.04
CA ARG A 54 35.34 13.06 -29.24
C ARG A 54 35.50 14.47 -28.65
N ARG A 55 35.33 14.64 -27.38
CA ARG A 55 36.01 15.71 -26.63
C ARG A 55 37.09 15.09 -25.75
N LYS A 56 38.33 15.19 -26.25
CA LYS A 56 39.54 14.92 -25.48
C LYS A 56 39.67 15.94 -24.37
N PHE A 57 39.52 15.55 -23.12
CA PHE A 57 40.07 16.25 -21.99
C PHE A 57 41.44 15.64 -21.66
N LEU A 58 42.51 16.42 -21.89
CA LEU A 58 43.84 16.15 -21.41
C LEU A 58 43.84 16.28 -19.88
N PHE A 59 43.94 15.20 -19.18
CA PHE A 59 44.44 15.15 -17.81
C PHE A 59 45.89 14.71 -17.85
N ALA A 60 46.74 15.52 -17.26
CA ALA A 60 48.15 15.26 -17.07
C ALA A 60 48.36 13.93 -16.37
N THR A 61 49.08 13.05 -16.97
CA THR A 61 49.58 11.80 -16.43
C THR A 61 50.60 12.10 -15.35
N GLY A 62 50.12 12.10 -14.10
CA GLY A 62 51.02 11.83 -12.97
C GLY A 62 51.23 10.32 -12.89
N SER A 63 52.41 9.88 -13.19
CA SER A 63 52.80 8.50 -13.04
C SER A 63 52.75 8.07 -11.58
N ALA A 64 51.64 7.46 -11.17
CA ALA A 64 51.62 6.64 -9.94
C ALA A 64 52.17 5.26 -10.33
N ALA A 65 53.44 5.07 -10.11
CA ALA A 65 54.04 3.73 -10.13
C ALA A 65 53.24 2.87 -9.15
N SER A 66 52.64 1.81 -9.68
CA SER A 66 52.05 0.73 -8.91
C SER A 66 53.18 0.05 -8.13
N LEU A 67 53.36 0.50 -6.89
CA LEU A 67 54.05 -0.29 -5.86
C LEU A 67 53.11 -1.41 -5.47
N ALA A 68 53.09 -2.47 -6.27
CA ALA A 68 52.79 -3.80 -5.78
C ALA A 68 53.94 -4.19 -4.87
N GLY A 69 54.06 -3.48 -3.75
CA GLY A 69 54.88 -3.89 -2.63
C GLY A 69 54.12 -4.97 -1.92
N SER A 70 54.52 -6.22 -2.14
CA SER A 70 54.37 -7.24 -1.15
C SER A 70 54.86 -6.65 0.16
N THR A 71 53.96 -6.24 1.02
CA THR A 71 54.24 -6.05 2.45
C THR A 71 54.53 -7.45 2.99
N ALA A 72 55.73 -7.95 2.72
CA ALA A 72 56.34 -8.86 3.64
C ALA A 72 56.34 -8.10 4.98
N ALA A 73 55.37 -8.37 5.82
CA ALA A 73 55.34 -7.93 7.17
C ALA A 73 56.69 -8.33 7.73
N LEU A 74 57.57 -7.34 7.99
CA LEU A 74 58.76 -7.54 8.79
C LEU A 74 58.23 -8.11 10.11
N ALA A 75 58.25 -9.44 10.21
CA ALA A 75 57.95 -10.14 11.44
C ALA A 75 58.96 -9.62 12.45
N GLN A 76 58.59 -8.59 13.19
CA GLN A 76 59.33 -8.17 14.35
C GLN A 76 59.47 -9.41 15.21
N LYS A 77 60.71 -9.86 15.37
CA LYS A 77 61.02 -10.95 16.32
C LYS A 77 60.43 -10.55 17.67
N ALA A 78 59.46 -11.33 18.12
CA ALA A 78 58.88 -11.09 19.43
C ALA A 78 59.94 -11.06 20.52
N PRO A 79 59.76 -10.20 21.53
CA PRO A 79 60.64 -10.20 22.70
C PRO A 79 60.68 -11.58 23.34
N PRO A 80 61.82 -11.97 23.93
CA PRO A 80 61.92 -13.22 24.67
C PRO A 80 60.83 -13.28 25.75
N GLY A 81 60.01 -14.35 25.75
CA GLY A 81 58.92 -14.54 26.72
C GLY A 81 57.54 -14.06 26.21
N ALA A 82 57.41 -13.55 24.99
CA ALA A 82 56.10 -13.21 24.42
C ALA A 82 55.28 -14.47 24.19
N ILE A 83 54.07 -14.49 24.72
CA ILE A 83 53.08 -15.55 24.51
C ILE A 83 52.21 -15.11 23.31
N TYR A 84 52.23 -15.90 22.24
CA TYR A 84 51.35 -15.69 21.11
C TYR A 84 50.01 -16.33 21.38
N PHE A 85 48.96 -15.51 21.41
CA PHE A 85 47.61 -16.01 21.36
C PHE A 85 47.19 -16.04 19.91
N ASN A 86 46.74 -17.21 19.44
CA ASN A 86 46.10 -17.32 18.13
C ASN A 86 44.70 -16.70 18.26
N VAL A 87 44.59 -15.39 17.96
CA VAL A 87 43.31 -14.70 17.95
C VAL A 87 42.61 -15.10 16.68
N PRO A 88 41.43 -15.69 16.74
CA PRO A 88 40.65 -15.99 15.53
C PRO A 88 40.51 -14.76 14.65
N ALA A 89 40.52 -14.94 13.33
CA ALA A 89 40.27 -13.87 12.39
C ALA A 89 38.90 -13.22 12.72
N ASP A 90 38.91 -11.92 12.89
CA ASP A 90 37.74 -11.14 13.23
C ASP A 90 37.35 -10.28 11.99
N PRO A 91 36.33 -10.69 11.23
CA PRO A 91 35.95 -9.98 10.00
C PRO A 91 35.50 -8.54 10.27
N THR A 92 35.17 -8.19 11.50
CA THR A 92 34.82 -6.79 11.86
C THR A 92 36.00 -5.86 11.91
N LYS A 93 37.25 -6.40 11.95
CA LYS A 93 38.53 -5.66 11.95
C LYS A 93 39.14 -5.51 10.56
N GLU A 94 38.51 -6.08 9.55
CA GLU A 94 38.90 -5.91 8.16
C GLU A 94 38.44 -4.57 7.59
N GLN A 95 39.20 -4.02 6.67
CA GLN A 95 38.81 -2.80 5.98
C GLN A 95 37.51 -3.03 5.21
N GLY A 96 36.48 -2.17 5.43
CA GLY A 96 35.22 -2.23 4.74
C GLY A 96 35.35 -1.90 3.25
N ARG A 97 34.27 -2.09 2.52
CA ARG A 97 34.18 -1.75 1.08
C ARG A 97 34.34 -0.23 0.85
N PRO A 98 34.88 0.20 -0.33
CA PRO A 98 34.91 1.60 -0.72
C PRO A 98 33.49 2.21 -0.72
N VAL A 99 33.38 3.48 -0.31
CA VAL A 99 32.10 4.21 -0.28
C VAL A 99 31.63 4.68 -1.65
N ALA A 100 32.50 4.69 -2.67
CA ALA A 100 32.17 5.03 -4.05
C ALA A 100 31.91 3.78 -4.89
N GLY A 101 31.05 3.90 -5.93
CA GLY A 101 30.71 2.81 -6.85
C GLY A 101 29.35 2.17 -6.52
N ASP A 102 29.01 1.10 -7.24
CA ASP A 102 27.79 0.34 -7.07
C ASP A 102 27.69 -0.22 -5.64
N GLY A 103 26.57 0.05 -4.98
CA GLY A 103 26.40 -0.29 -3.58
C GLY A 103 27.08 0.68 -2.59
N GLY A 104 27.51 1.87 -3.03
CA GLY A 104 28.06 2.94 -2.19
C GLY A 104 27.01 3.66 -1.36
N TYR A 105 27.05 5.02 -1.36
CA TYR A 105 26.10 5.85 -0.59
C TYR A 105 24.64 5.58 -0.95
N GLY A 106 23.77 5.51 0.07
CA GLY A 106 22.32 5.33 -0.10
C GLY A 106 21.89 3.90 -0.41
N SER A 107 22.81 2.93 -0.47
CA SER A 107 22.45 1.53 -0.64
C SER A 107 22.05 0.89 0.68
N ARG A 108 21.07 0.00 0.62
CA ARG A 108 20.73 -0.89 1.74
C ARG A 108 21.89 -1.87 1.98
N SER A 109 21.97 -2.43 3.19
CA SER A 109 22.85 -3.56 3.44
C SER A 109 22.59 -4.68 2.44
N GLN A 110 23.63 -5.35 1.95
CA GLN A 110 23.49 -6.53 1.07
C GLN A 110 22.71 -7.68 1.73
N PHE A 111 22.59 -7.69 3.03
CA PHE A 111 21.84 -8.66 3.83
C PHE A 111 20.37 -8.28 4.01
N GLU A 112 19.98 -7.05 3.65
CA GLU A 112 18.62 -6.55 3.69
C GLU A 112 17.96 -6.70 2.32
N THR A 113 17.40 -7.88 2.07
CA THR A 113 16.88 -8.28 0.75
C THR A 113 15.37 -8.12 0.61
N GLU A 114 14.69 -7.65 1.66
CA GLU A 114 13.23 -7.53 1.67
C GLU A 114 12.74 -6.59 0.56
N VAL A 115 11.76 -7.08 -0.19
CA VAL A 115 11.09 -6.36 -1.27
C VAL A 115 9.57 -6.52 -1.13
N ARG A 116 8.81 -5.69 -1.85
CA ARG A 116 7.35 -5.90 -1.96
C ARG A 116 7.05 -7.28 -2.54
N VAL A 117 6.10 -7.99 -1.93
CA VAL A 117 5.66 -9.29 -2.42
C VAL A 117 4.74 -9.09 -3.62
N ARG A 118 5.18 -9.46 -4.82
CA ARG A 118 4.37 -9.34 -6.03
C ARG A 118 3.32 -10.44 -6.10
N PHE A 119 2.09 -10.05 -6.39
CA PHE A 119 1.03 -11.00 -6.73
C PHE A 119 1.03 -11.24 -8.25
N PRO A 120 1.01 -12.50 -8.73
CA PRO A 120 0.91 -12.79 -10.16
C PRO A 120 -0.38 -12.24 -10.76
N THR A 121 -0.26 -11.50 -11.85
CA THR A 121 -1.40 -10.93 -12.58
C THR A 121 -1.37 -11.39 -14.05
N PRO A 122 -2.53 -11.42 -14.74
CA PRO A 122 -2.62 -11.88 -16.12
C PRO A 122 -1.81 -11.05 -17.12
N ASN A 123 -1.46 -9.80 -16.76
CA ASN A 123 -0.64 -8.90 -17.58
C ASN A 123 0.21 -7.99 -16.68
N GLU A 124 1.25 -7.40 -17.28
CA GLU A 124 2.22 -6.54 -16.59
C GLU A 124 1.73 -5.12 -16.28
N TYR A 125 0.63 -4.69 -16.89
CA TYR A 125 0.05 -3.36 -16.66
C TYR A 125 -0.93 -3.32 -15.48
N THR A 126 -1.61 -4.44 -15.22
CA THR A 126 -2.45 -4.63 -14.04
C THR A 126 -1.62 -5.36 -13.00
N SER A 127 -1.29 -4.71 -11.90
CA SER A 127 -0.43 -5.31 -10.89
C SER A 127 -0.87 -4.94 -9.49
N TRP A 128 -0.56 -5.80 -8.55
CA TRP A 128 -0.53 -5.51 -7.13
C TRP A 128 0.68 -6.14 -6.49
N SER A 129 1.22 -5.44 -5.51
CA SER A 129 2.27 -5.92 -4.64
C SER A 129 1.95 -5.58 -3.20
N PHE A 130 2.38 -6.44 -2.30
CA PHE A 130 2.07 -6.37 -0.89
C PHE A 130 3.25 -5.84 -0.08
N THR A 131 2.98 -5.02 0.92
CA THR A 131 3.93 -4.72 1.99
C THR A 131 4.25 -6.02 2.73
N PRO A 132 5.52 -6.36 2.98
CA PRO A 132 5.91 -7.50 3.78
C PRO A 132 5.69 -7.22 5.27
N LEU A 133 4.46 -7.38 5.75
CA LEU A 133 4.02 -6.94 7.08
C LEU A 133 4.78 -7.61 8.23
N ASP A 134 5.21 -8.86 8.06
CA ASP A 134 5.98 -9.62 9.04
C ASP A 134 7.46 -9.20 9.13
N LYS A 135 7.93 -8.40 8.16
CA LYS A 135 9.29 -7.86 8.07
C LYS A 135 9.36 -6.36 8.35
N MET A 136 8.25 -5.76 8.70
CA MET A 136 8.22 -4.34 8.99
C MET A 136 9.02 -3.99 10.25
N VAL A 137 9.84 -2.94 10.18
CA VAL A 137 10.55 -2.37 11.31
C VAL A 137 9.93 -1.03 11.67
N GLY A 138 9.32 -0.95 12.86
CA GLY A 138 8.59 0.24 13.30
C GLY A 138 7.21 0.40 12.64
N ASN A 139 6.64 1.61 12.71
CA ASN A 139 5.27 1.90 12.27
C ASN A 139 5.18 2.54 10.88
N LEU A 140 6.29 3.00 10.31
CA LEU A 140 6.34 3.57 8.97
C LEU A 140 6.83 2.54 7.96
N THR A 141 6.15 2.47 6.84
CA THR A 141 6.57 1.65 5.71
C THR A 141 7.58 2.42 4.88
N ALA A 142 8.77 1.87 4.67
CA ALA A 142 9.74 2.43 3.74
C ALA A 142 9.11 2.60 2.35
N SER A 143 9.42 3.69 1.63
CA SER A 143 8.77 3.99 0.33
C SER A 143 8.92 2.85 -0.68
N GLY A 144 10.06 2.13 -0.66
CA GLY A 144 10.30 0.96 -1.51
C GLY A 144 9.49 -0.29 -1.13
N LEU A 145 8.91 -0.34 0.07
CA LEU A 145 8.09 -1.46 0.57
C LEU A 145 6.60 -1.12 0.61
N HIS A 146 6.22 0.13 0.29
CA HIS A 146 4.82 0.54 0.24
C HIS A 146 4.08 -0.24 -0.84
N PHE A 147 2.93 -0.84 -0.51
CA PHE A 147 2.14 -1.62 -1.45
C PHE A 147 1.78 -0.85 -2.72
N GLU A 148 1.54 -1.56 -3.79
CA GLU A 148 1.08 -1.01 -5.07
C GLU A 148 -0.20 -1.68 -5.54
N ARG A 149 -1.03 -0.91 -6.25
CA ARG A 149 -2.14 -1.40 -7.06
C ARG A 149 -2.26 -0.54 -8.30
N HIS A 150 -2.14 -1.16 -9.47
CA HIS A 150 -2.21 -0.51 -10.78
C HIS A 150 -3.30 -1.15 -11.65
N HIS A 151 -3.99 -0.35 -12.43
CA HIS A 151 -5.01 -0.79 -13.39
C HIS A 151 -4.52 -0.72 -14.84
N ALA A 152 -3.57 0.16 -15.15
CA ALA A 152 -3.05 0.40 -16.49
C ALA A 152 -1.57 0.82 -16.49
N GLY A 153 -0.75 0.22 -15.63
CA GLY A 153 0.67 0.51 -15.51
C GLY A 153 0.98 1.80 -14.74
N ILE A 154 2.23 2.23 -14.84
CA ILE A 154 2.77 3.42 -14.18
C ILE A 154 3.12 4.42 -15.27
N PRO A 155 2.45 5.59 -15.35
CA PRO A 155 2.76 6.60 -16.35
C PRO A 155 4.09 7.29 -16.03
N THR A 156 4.82 7.68 -17.08
CA THR A 156 5.99 8.56 -16.97
C THR A 156 5.53 10.00 -17.14
N ILE A 157 5.60 10.78 -16.07
CA ILE A 157 5.12 12.17 -16.06
C ILE A 157 6.28 13.12 -15.75
N ASP A 158 6.54 14.03 -16.67
CA ASP A 158 7.47 15.16 -16.44
C ASP A 158 6.78 16.19 -15.54
N PRO A 159 7.29 16.48 -14.32
CA PRO A 159 6.70 17.45 -13.41
C PRO A 159 6.70 18.89 -13.94
N ALA A 160 7.59 19.22 -14.89
CA ALA A 160 7.63 20.55 -15.51
C ALA A 160 6.40 20.82 -16.39
N ASN A 161 5.82 19.74 -16.94
CA ASN A 161 4.64 19.78 -17.81
C ASN A 161 3.35 19.36 -17.10
N HIS A 162 3.46 18.88 -15.85
CA HIS A 162 2.29 18.42 -15.09
C HIS A 162 1.47 19.60 -14.56
N VAL A 163 0.16 19.52 -14.74
CA VAL A 163 -0.80 20.55 -14.31
C VAL A 163 -1.96 19.90 -13.58
N LEU A 164 -2.33 20.46 -12.42
CA LEU A 164 -3.60 20.20 -11.75
C LEU A 164 -4.63 21.22 -12.22
N PHE A 165 -5.70 20.80 -12.86
CA PHE A 165 -6.82 21.64 -13.23
C PHE A 165 -7.96 21.54 -12.23
N VAL A 166 -8.36 22.66 -11.63
CA VAL A 166 -9.50 22.75 -10.70
C VAL A 166 -10.60 23.60 -11.35
N HIS A 167 -11.80 23.02 -11.51
CA HIS A 167 -12.92 23.66 -12.20
C HIS A 167 -14.28 23.17 -11.69
N GLY A 168 -15.36 23.48 -12.41
CA GLY A 168 -16.74 23.16 -12.04
C GLY A 168 -17.39 24.27 -11.24
N MET A 169 -18.00 23.98 -10.10
CA MET A 169 -18.64 24.98 -9.24
C MET A 169 -17.64 25.79 -8.43
N VAL A 170 -16.76 26.50 -9.14
CA VAL A 170 -15.76 27.43 -8.58
C VAL A 170 -15.94 28.80 -9.21
N ALA A 171 -15.56 29.85 -8.46
CA ALA A 171 -15.61 31.24 -8.97
C ALA A 171 -14.62 31.45 -10.10
N THR A 172 -13.40 30.91 -9.97
CA THR A 172 -12.35 31.05 -10.96
C THR A 172 -11.67 29.69 -11.20
N PRO A 173 -11.96 29.01 -12.31
CA PRO A 173 -11.22 27.82 -12.72
C PRO A 173 -9.74 28.12 -12.89
N LYS A 174 -8.87 27.32 -12.27
CA LYS A 174 -7.43 27.53 -12.28
C LYS A 174 -6.66 26.27 -12.65
N LYS A 175 -5.52 26.46 -13.31
CA LYS A 175 -4.47 25.46 -13.52
C LYS A 175 -3.30 25.79 -12.60
N PHE A 176 -2.82 24.78 -11.88
CA PHE A 176 -1.68 24.88 -10.99
C PHE A 176 -0.55 23.99 -11.51
N SER A 177 0.60 24.56 -11.79
CA SER A 177 1.82 23.78 -12.02
C SER A 177 2.36 23.21 -10.72
N MET A 178 3.30 22.27 -10.79
CA MET A 178 3.98 21.78 -9.59
C MET A 178 4.73 22.88 -8.84
N ALA A 179 5.27 23.87 -9.58
CA ALA A 179 5.91 25.06 -8.98
C ALA A 179 4.90 25.92 -8.22
N ASP A 180 3.69 26.10 -8.75
CA ASP A 180 2.63 26.84 -8.07
C ASP A 180 2.21 26.14 -6.77
N LEU A 181 1.98 24.84 -6.82
CA LEU A 181 1.59 24.06 -5.64
C LEU A 181 2.64 24.12 -4.54
N LYS A 182 3.93 24.06 -4.88
CA LYS A 182 5.04 24.11 -3.91
C LYS A 182 5.24 25.50 -3.27
N ARG A 183 4.60 26.56 -3.77
CA ARG A 183 4.61 27.88 -3.14
C ARG A 183 3.58 28.03 -2.03
N PHE A 184 2.56 27.18 -1.98
CA PHE A 184 1.61 27.19 -0.89
C PHE A 184 2.20 26.58 0.39
N PRO A 185 1.70 26.94 1.58
CA PRO A 185 2.13 26.31 2.83
C PRO A 185 1.94 24.79 2.77
N ALA A 186 3.03 24.06 2.93
CA ALA A 186 3.02 22.62 3.01
C ALA A 186 2.76 22.15 4.43
N VAL A 187 2.11 21.00 4.56
CA VAL A 187 1.96 20.27 5.81
C VAL A 187 2.48 18.85 5.64
N THR A 188 2.98 18.29 6.73
CA THR A 188 3.43 16.90 6.78
C THR A 188 2.58 16.15 7.80
N ARG A 189 2.06 14.96 7.41
CA ARG A 189 1.18 14.11 8.23
C ARG A 189 1.52 12.64 8.02
N ARG A 190 1.44 11.86 9.08
CA ARG A 190 1.53 10.40 9.01
C ARG A 190 0.15 9.81 8.87
N HIS A 191 -0.06 9.01 7.81
CA HIS A 191 -1.33 8.32 7.58
C HIS A 191 -1.09 6.99 6.87
N PHE A 192 -1.93 6.01 7.19
CA PHE A 192 -1.96 4.79 6.40
C PHE A 192 -2.79 4.98 5.13
N ILE A 193 -2.50 4.12 4.15
CA ILE A 193 -3.37 3.84 3.01
C ILE A 193 -3.65 2.35 3.03
N GLU A 194 -4.91 1.98 2.94
CA GLU A 194 -5.35 0.59 2.80
C GLU A 194 -6.22 0.45 1.55
N CYS A 195 -5.91 -0.53 0.69
CA CYS A 195 -6.77 -0.84 -0.45
C CYS A 195 -8.11 -1.40 0.02
N SER A 196 -9.23 -1.00 -0.60
CA SER A 196 -10.55 -1.57 -0.31
C SER A 196 -10.59 -3.10 -0.43
N GLY A 197 -9.77 -3.67 -1.32
CA GLY A 197 -9.66 -5.11 -1.52
C GLY A 197 -8.70 -5.83 -0.55
N ASN A 198 -8.21 -5.17 0.50
CA ASN A 198 -7.33 -5.80 1.48
C ASN A 198 -8.09 -6.83 2.31
N GLY A 199 -7.76 -8.12 2.13
CA GLY A 199 -8.49 -9.25 2.71
C GLY A 199 -9.62 -9.81 1.85
N LEU A 200 -9.86 -9.25 0.65
CA LEU A 200 -10.97 -9.66 -0.24
C LEU A 200 -11.05 -11.17 -0.47
N THR A 201 -9.93 -11.87 -0.52
CA THR A 201 -9.86 -13.31 -0.77
C THR A 201 -10.34 -14.16 0.40
N GLU A 202 -10.49 -13.57 1.59
CA GLU A 202 -10.75 -14.28 2.83
C GLU A 202 -12.25 -14.38 3.20
N TRP A 203 -13.17 -13.86 2.37
CA TRP A 203 -14.61 -13.87 2.67
C TRP A 203 -15.23 -15.27 2.82
N ASN A 204 -14.90 -16.20 1.92
CA ASN A 204 -15.59 -17.49 1.85
C ASN A 204 -14.79 -18.63 2.52
N LYS A 205 -13.48 -18.59 2.43
CA LYS A 205 -12.56 -19.57 3.01
C LYS A 205 -11.15 -18.95 3.07
N PRO A 206 -10.29 -19.46 3.94
CA PRO A 206 -8.87 -19.10 3.92
C PRO A 206 -8.25 -19.44 2.55
N THR A 207 -7.63 -18.47 1.90
CA THR A 207 -7.01 -18.66 0.59
C THR A 207 -5.55 -18.28 0.57
N GLN A 208 -5.17 -17.25 1.34
CA GLN A 208 -3.80 -16.78 1.42
C GLN A 208 -3.06 -17.45 2.57
N LYS A 209 -1.80 -17.84 2.34
CA LYS A 209 -1.01 -18.52 3.36
C LYS A 209 -0.41 -17.56 4.38
N THR A 210 0.05 -16.38 3.94
CA THR A 210 0.84 -15.44 4.72
C THR A 210 0.06 -14.20 5.11
N VAL A 211 0.51 -13.49 6.14
CA VAL A 211 -0.11 -12.22 6.56
C VAL A 211 -0.03 -11.14 5.47
N GLN A 212 1.02 -11.10 4.67
CA GLN A 212 1.07 -10.17 3.54
C GLN A 212 0.09 -10.56 2.43
N GLY A 213 -0.17 -11.84 2.22
CA GLY A 213 -1.20 -12.30 1.29
C GLY A 213 -2.61 -11.88 1.72
N THR A 214 -2.90 -11.94 3.02
CA THR A 214 -4.22 -11.56 3.56
C THR A 214 -4.37 -10.05 3.74
N HIS A 215 -3.33 -9.34 4.25
CA HIS A 215 -3.43 -7.96 4.74
C HIS A 215 -2.39 -6.99 4.15
N GLY A 216 -1.54 -7.44 3.23
CA GLY A 216 -0.39 -6.66 2.73
C GLY A 216 -0.73 -5.47 1.84
N LEU A 217 -1.99 -5.20 1.50
CA LEU A 217 -2.41 -3.98 0.83
C LEU A 217 -2.64 -2.84 1.84
N LEU A 218 -1.72 -2.71 2.79
CA LEU A 218 -1.67 -1.71 3.84
C LEU A 218 -0.25 -1.14 3.94
N SER A 219 -0.13 0.17 4.05
CA SER A 219 1.15 0.85 4.33
C SER A 219 0.90 2.18 5.02
N THR A 220 1.79 2.55 5.96
CA THR A 220 1.77 3.86 6.61
C THR A 220 3.00 4.64 6.19
N SER A 221 2.81 5.88 5.76
CA SER A 221 3.90 6.78 5.38
C SER A 221 3.69 8.16 5.97
N GLU A 222 4.78 8.92 6.03
CA GLU A 222 4.74 10.36 6.24
C GLU A 222 4.54 11.05 4.89
N TRP A 223 3.50 11.87 4.78
CA TRP A 223 3.08 12.50 3.55
C TRP A 223 3.23 14.01 3.65
N THR A 224 3.86 14.63 2.65
CA THR A 224 4.06 16.09 2.57
C THR A 224 3.34 16.65 1.35
N GLY A 225 2.55 17.71 1.58
CA GLY A 225 1.80 18.36 0.50
C GLY A 225 1.00 19.57 0.97
N VAL A 226 0.09 20.03 0.13
CA VAL A 226 -0.77 21.20 0.36
C VAL A 226 -2.16 20.73 0.75
N GLN A 227 -2.77 21.36 1.75
CA GLN A 227 -4.18 21.08 2.09
C GLN A 227 -5.09 21.54 0.94
N PHE A 228 -6.06 20.69 0.55
CA PHE A 228 -7.05 21.06 -0.45
C PHE A 228 -7.83 22.32 -0.06
N ALA A 229 -8.10 22.55 1.21
CA ALA A 229 -8.76 23.76 1.70
C ALA A 229 -8.04 25.06 1.30
N THR A 230 -6.71 25.03 1.14
CA THR A 230 -5.94 26.18 0.62
C THR A 230 -6.24 26.41 -0.86
N ILE A 231 -6.26 25.35 -1.66
CA ILE A 231 -6.60 25.43 -3.09
C ILE A 231 -8.06 25.82 -3.31
N ALA A 232 -8.96 25.34 -2.45
CA ALA A 232 -10.38 25.70 -2.48
C ALA A 232 -10.59 27.22 -2.28
N ARG A 233 -9.82 27.85 -1.37
CA ARG A 233 -9.84 29.31 -1.19
C ARG A 233 -9.32 30.06 -2.41
N GLU A 234 -8.29 29.51 -3.09
CA GLU A 234 -7.70 30.12 -4.29
C GLU A 234 -8.67 30.12 -5.49
N VAL A 235 -9.51 29.11 -5.63
CA VAL A 235 -10.45 29.00 -6.74
C VAL A 235 -11.82 29.59 -6.41
N GLY A 236 -12.13 29.75 -5.12
CA GLY A 236 -13.44 30.22 -4.62
C GLY A 236 -14.56 29.19 -4.89
N LEU A 237 -15.00 28.45 -3.88
CA LEU A 237 -16.13 27.53 -4.03
C LEU A 237 -17.42 28.32 -4.17
N LYS A 238 -18.30 27.89 -5.09
CA LYS A 238 -19.68 28.43 -5.20
C LYS A 238 -20.60 27.76 -4.16
N ASP A 239 -21.65 28.45 -3.80
CA ASP A 239 -22.67 27.93 -2.93
C ASP A 239 -23.27 26.63 -3.50
N GLY A 240 -23.57 25.68 -2.63
CA GLY A 240 -24.11 24.36 -3.03
C GLY A 240 -23.04 23.37 -3.52
N SER A 241 -21.75 23.70 -3.50
CA SER A 241 -20.65 22.78 -3.82
C SER A 241 -20.54 21.70 -2.73
N THR A 242 -20.92 20.45 -3.05
CA THR A 242 -20.99 19.34 -2.09
C THR A 242 -20.12 18.15 -2.45
N TRP A 243 -19.63 18.08 -3.70
CA TRP A 243 -18.82 16.97 -4.21
C TRP A 243 -17.63 17.45 -5.04
N VAL A 244 -16.61 16.61 -5.11
CA VAL A 244 -15.44 16.79 -5.98
C VAL A 244 -15.16 15.49 -6.70
N LEU A 245 -15.07 15.51 -8.03
CA LEU A 245 -14.46 14.44 -8.81
C LEU A 245 -12.95 14.63 -8.80
N ALA A 246 -12.21 13.61 -8.42
CA ALA A 246 -10.76 13.54 -8.58
C ALA A 246 -10.41 12.56 -9.70
N GLU A 247 -9.47 12.96 -10.58
CA GLU A 247 -9.07 12.18 -11.75
C GLU A 247 -7.56 12.09 -11.89
N GLY A 248 -7.06 10.87 -12.18
CA GLY A 248 -5.65 10.55 -12.42
C GLY A 248 -5.23 10.64 -13.88
N SER A 249 -3.92 10.69 -14.12
CA SER A 249 -3.29 10.73 -15.45
C SER A 249 -2.85 9.36 -15.97
N ASP A 250 -3.34 8.27 -15.38
CA ASP A 250 -3.07 6.92 -15.88
C ASP A 250 -4.00 6.56 -17.04
N ALA A 251 -3.66 5.53 -17.82
CA ALA A 251 -4.48 5.09 -18.94
C ALA A 251 -5.84 4.48 -18.52
N ALA A 252 -6.00 4.12 -17.25
CA ALA A 252 -7.30 3.71 -16.70
C ALA A 252 -8.20 4.91 -16.40
N VAL A 253 -7.66 6.12 -16.38
CA VAL A 253 -8.37 7.36 -16.04
C VAL A 253 -9.14 7.17 -14.74
N MET A 254 -8.42 6.72 -13.69
CA MET A 254 -9.03 6.45 -12.39
C MET A 254 -9.72 7.69 -11.85
N THR A 255 -11.00 7.58 -11.55
CA THR A 255 -11.84 8.68 -11.06
C THR A 255 -12.61 8.26 -9.81
N ARG A 256 -12.77 9.19 -8.85
CA ARG A 256 -13.62 8.99 -7.67
C ARG A 256 -14.34 10.27 -7.29
N SER A 257 -15.60 10.10 -6.84
CA SER A 257 -16.40 11.18 -6.24
C SER A 257 -16.13 11.26 -4.75
N ILE A 258 -15.74 12.44 -4.28
CA ILE A 258 -15.38 12.68 -2.88
C ILE A 258 -16.31 13.75 -2.31
N PRO A 259 -16.91 13.56 -1.13
CA PRO A 259 -17.67 14.60 -0.43
C PRO A 259 -16.81 15.83 -0.16
N MET A 260 -17.32 17.03 -0.44
CA MET A 260 -16.63 18.30 -0.21
C MET A 260 -16.23 18.48 1.26
N GLU A 261 -17.06 18.02 2.18
CA GLU A 261 -16.76 18.05 3.61
C GLU A 261 -15.41 17.35 3.90
N LYS A 262 -15.22 16.14 3.35
CA LYS A 262 -13.96 15.39 3.49
C LYS A 262 -12.80 16.12 2.84
N MET A 263 -13.01 16.68 1.65
CA MET A 263 -11.97 17.43 0.96
C MET A 263 -11.50 18.64 1.76
N LEU A 264 -12.41 19.39 2.37
CA LEU A 264 -12.09 20.58 3.17
C LEU A 264 -11.49 20.23 4.54
N LYS A 265 -11.91 19.10 5.13
CA LYS A 265 -11.47 18.68 6.47
C LYS A 265 -9.99 18.35 6.52
N ASP A 266 -9.52 17.44 5.67
CA ASP A 266 -8.20 16.86 5.83
C ASP A 266 -7.52 16.35 4.53
N ALA A 267 -8.12 16.56 3.35
CA ALA A 267 -7.51 16.14 2.10
C ALA A 267 -6.21 16.87 1.81
N LEU A 268 -5.20 16.13 1.37
CA LEU A 268 -3.88 16.66 1.00
C LEU A 268 -3.57 16.39 -0.47
N LEU A 269 -3.00 17.38 -1.14
CA LEU A 269 -2.38 17.27 -2.45
C LEU A 269 -0.90 17.03 -2.21
N VAL A 270 -0.49 15.77 -2.19
CA VAL A 270 0.84 15.37 -1.71
C VAL A 270 1.81 15.17 -2.86
N TYR A 271 3.06 15.59 -2.65
CA TYR A 271 4.17 15.47 -3.57
C TYR A 271 5.44 14.90 -2.92
N GLY A 272 5.40 14.68 -1.59
CA GLY A 272 6.48 14.05 -0.80
C GLY A 272 5.98 12.85 0.00
N GLN A 273 6.85 11.85 0.15
CA GLN A 273 6.60 10.62 0.94
C GLN A 273 7.89 10.24 1.68
N ASN A 274 7.83 10.12 3.00
CA ASN A 274 8.97 9.70 3.85
C ASN A 274 10.25 10.52 3.59
N GLY A 275 10.13 11.84 3.42
CA GLY A 275 11.28 12.74 3.21
C GLY A 275 11.85 12.76 1.79
N GLU A 276 11.26 12.02 0.84
CA GLU A 276 11.64 12.04 -0.59
C GLU A 276 10.46 12.44 -1.48
N ALA A 277 10.70 12.69 -2.77
CA ALA A 277 9.63 12.83 -3.73
C ALA A 277 8.81 11.52 -3.79
N ILE A 278 7.49 11.62 -4.01
CA ILE A 278 6.65 10.43 -4.21
C ILE A 278 7.25 9.60 -5.34
N ARG A 279 7.34 8.29 -5.16
CA ARG A 279 7.80 7.39 -6.23
C ARG A 279 6.78 7.30 -7.36
N PRO A 280 7.20 7.02 -8.61
CA PRO A 280 6.30 6.94 -9.76
C PRO A 280 5.09 6.04 -9.51
N GLU A 281 5.31 4.86 -8.95
CA GLU A 281 4.26 3.88 -8.63
C GLU A 281 3.30 4.36 -7.53
N GLN A 282 3.70 5.34 -6.72
CA GLN A 282 2.87 5.95 -5.68
C GLN A 282 2.18 7.22 -6.13
N GLY A 283 2.35 7.65 -7.40
CA GLY A 283 1.60 8.74 -7.98
C GLY A 283 2.38 10.02 -8.27
N TYR A 284 3.73 9.93 -8.47
CA TYR A 284 4.54 11.09 -8.89
C TYR A 284 3.98 11.78 -10.15
N PRO A 285 3.92 13.12 -10.22
CA PRO A 285 4.46 14.08 -9.26
C PRO A 285 3.45 14.55 -8.19
N LEU A 286 2.15 14.20 -8.31
CA LEU A 286 1.09 14.68 -7.45
C LEU A 286 0.06 13.59 -7.18
N ARG A 287 -0.34 13.44 -5.92
CA ARG A 287 -1.35 12.48 -5.49
C ARG A 287 -2.36 13.15 -4.56
N LEU A 288 -3.64 12.75 -4.65
CA LEU A 288 -4.64 13.04 -3.63
C LEU A 288 -4.49 12.05 -2.46
N LEU A 289 -4.43 12.54 -1.24
CA LEU A 289 -4.46 11.76 -0.01
C LEU A 289 -5.72 12.12 0.78
N LEU A 290 -6.50 11.11 1.18
CA LEU A 290 -7.75 11.23 1.93
C LEU A 290 -7.67 10.39 3.21
N PRO A 291 -7.11 10.92 4.31
CA PRO A 291 -6.85 10.14 5.53
C PRO A 291 -8.04 9.31 5.98
N GLY A 292 -7.86 7.99 6.18
CA GLY A 292 -8.90 7.06 6.65
C GLY A 292 -9.91 6.57 5.62
N TYR A 293 -9.88 7.10 4.39
CA TYR A 293 -10.71 6.59 3.31
C TYR A 293 -10.05 5.42 2.59
N GLU A 294 -10.85 4.66 1.83
CA GLU A 294 -10.38 3.54 0.98
C GLU A 294 -9.27 3.97 0.02
N GLY A 295 -8.27 3.12 -0.15
CA GLY A 295 -7.11 3.38 -1.01
C GLY A 295 -7.45 3.78 -2.44
N ASN A 296 -8.57 3.29 -2.99
CA ASN A 296 -9.04 3.66 -4.34
C ASN A 296 -9.48 5.13 -4.46
N THR A 297 -9.76 5.82 -3.36
CA THR A 297 -10.11 7.24 -3.35
C THR A 297 -8.89 8.15 -3.37
N HIS A 298 -7.70 7.62 -3.04
CA HIS A 298 -6.42 8.33 -3.03
C HIS A 298 -5.84 8.36 -4.46
N ILE A 299 -6.37 9.24 -5.29
CA ILE A 299 -6.04 9.28 -6.73
C ILE A 299 -4.57 9.60 -6.94
N LYS A 300 -3.85 8.68 -7.58
CA LYS A 300 -2.46 8.83 -8.03
C LYS A 300 -2.40 9.65 -9.31
N TRP A 301 -1.27 10.32 -9.56
CA TRP A 301 -1.05 11.12 -10.78
C TRP A 301 -2.17 12.13 -11.00
N LEU A 302 -2.58 12.81 -9.92
CA LEU A 302 -3.74 13.69 -9.89
C LEU A 302 -3.59 14.83 -10.89
N ARG A 303 -4.53 14.94 -11.86
CA ARG A 303 -4.52 15.96 -12.91
C ARG A 303 -5.73 16.88 -12.89
N ARG A 304 -6.86 16.44 -12.33
CA ARG A 304 -8.12 17.20 -12.39
C ARG A 304 -8.94 17.02 -11.12
N LEU A 305 -9.51 18.15 -10.68
CA LEU A 305 -10.54 18.21 -9.64
C LEU A 305 -11.73 19.00 -10.21
N GLU A 306 -12.90 18.37 -10.25
CA GLU A 306 -14.13 19.01 -10.71
C GLU A 306 -15.13 19.11 -9.57
N VAL A 307 -15.51 20.35 -9.23
CA VAL A 307 -16.44 20.65 -8.14
C VAL A 307 -17.88 20.60 -8.63
N SER A 308 -18.78 19.95 -7.87
CA SER A 308 -20.19 19.73 -8.22
C SER A 308 -21.09 19.80 -6.99
N ASP A 309 -22.40 19.92 -7.25
CA ASP A 309 -23.49 19.82 -6.26
C ASP A 309 -23.96 18.38 -6.00
N LYS A 310 -23.43 17.41 -6.73
CA LYS A 310 -23.82 16.00 -6.65
C LYS A 310 -22.65 15.08 -7.02
N PRO A 311 -22.66 13.80 -6.60
CA PRO A 311 -21.63 12.83 -6.97
C PRO A 311 -21.68 12.52 -8.46
N PHE A 312 -20.54 12.18 -9.03
CA PHE A 312 -20.40 11.70 -10.41
C PHE A 312 -20.58 10.18 -10.44
N MET A 313 -21.33 9.69 -11.42
CA MET A 313 -21.54 8.27 -11.65
C MET A 313 -20.45 7.73 -12.59
N THR A 314 -19.20 7.69 -12.08
CA THR A 314 -18.10 7.14 -12.86
C THR A 314 -18.13 5.61 -12.91
N ARG A 315 -17.26 5.01 -13.69
CA ARG A 315 -17.10 3.54 -13.72
C ARG A 315 -16.83 2.96 -12.34
N GLU A 316 -16.05 3.65 -11.54
CA GLU A 316 -15.65 3.20 -10.22
C GLU A 316 -16.83 3.17 -9.23
N GLU A 317 -17.69 4.18 -9.28
CA GLU A 317 -18.89 4.25 -8.44
C GLU A 317 -20.01 3.31 -8.93
N THR A 318 -20.01 2.92 -10.20
CA THR A 318 -21.14 2.16 -10.78
C THR A 318 -20.85 0.67 -10.96
N SER A 319 -19.57 0.26 -11.04
CA SER A 319 -19.24 -1.13 -11.38
C SER A 319 -18.10 -1.75 -10.57
N LYS A 320 -17.36 -0.97 -9.76
CA LYS A 320 -16.16 -1.49 -9.10
C LYS A 320 -16.23 -1.43 -7.57
N TYR A 321 -16.52 -0.26 -7.01
CA TYR A 321 -16.49 -0.04 -5.56
C TYR A 321 -17.89 0.18 -5.00
N THR A 322 -18.83 -0.61 -5.49
CA THR A 322 -20.22 -0.65 -5.09
C THR A 322 -20.53 -2.05 -4.61
N ASP A 323 -20.84 -2.19 -3.32
CA ASP A 323 -21.08 -3.47 -2.68
C ASP A 323 -22.55 -3.89 -2.83
N LEU A 324 -22.80 -5.11 -3.31
CA LEU A 324 -24.14 -5.69 -3.33
C LEU A 324 -24.46 -6.24 -1.93
N MET A 325 -25.45 -5.62 -1.27
CA MET A 325 -25.90 -6.02 0.06
C MET A 325 -26.87 -7.22 0.00
N ALA A 326 -27.01 -7.94 1.12
CA ALA A 326 -27.86 -9.12 1.25
C ALA A 326 -29.35 -8.86 0.89
N ASN A 327 -29.84 -7.64 1.08
CA ASN A 327 -31.19 -7.21 0.75
C ASN A 327 -31.41 -6.86 -0.74
N GLY A 328 -30.40 -7.11 -1.60
CA GLY A 328 -30.46 -6.80 -3.03
C GLY A 328 -30.19 -5.34 -3.40
N LYS A 329 -29.91 -4.46 -2.42
CA LYS A 329 -29.49 -3.08 -2.63
C LYS A 329 -28.00 -2.99 -2.79
N ALA A 330 -27.52 -1.95 -3.48
CA ALA A 330 -26.10 -1.68 -3.65
C ALA A 330 -25.66 -0.50 -2.76
N ARG A 331 -24.62 -0.71 -1.94
CA ARG A 331 -23.94 0.36 -1.22
C ARG A 331 -22.91 0.98 -2.16
N GLN A 332 -23.15 2.19 -2.59
CA GLN A 332 -22.29 2.87 -3.57
C GLN A 332 -21.02 3.45 -2.98
N PHE A 333 -21.07 3.93 -1.74
CA PHE A 333 -19.94 4.56 -1.07
C PHE A 333 -19.68 3.90 0.30
N THR A 334 -18.60 3.14 0.42
CA THR A 334 -18.09 2.67 1.72
C THR A 334 -17.18 3.72 2.34
N MET A 335 -16.26 4.27 1.55
CA MET A 335 -15.33 5.36 1.84
C MET A 335 -14.41 5.13 3.05
N GLU A 336 -14.94 5.13 4.29
CA GLU A 336 -14.12 4.99 5.50
C GLU A 336 -13.68 3.55 5.74
N MET A 337 -12.40 3.38 6.11
CA MET A 337 -11.85 2.10 6.55
C MET A 337 -12.11 1.92 8.04
N GLU A 338 -12.88 0.89 8.40
CA GLU A 338 -13.24 0.59 9.80
C GLU A 338 -12.04 -0.03 10.56
N ALA A 339 -12.15 -0.08 11.91
CA ALA A 339 -11.12 -0.64 12.76
C ALA A 339 -10.76 -2.07 12.35
N LYS A 340 -9.44 -2.34 12.28
CA LYS A 340 -8.87 -3.61 11.86
C LYS A 340 -7.54 -3.87 12.57
N SER A 341 -7.25 -5.13 12.82
CA SER A 341 -5.96 -5.58 13.33
C SER A 341 -5.61 -6.93 12.74
N VAL A 342 -4.33 -7.25 12.72
CA VAL A 342 -3.81 -8.55 12.32
C VAL A 342 -2.54 -8.88 13.09
N ILE A 343 -2.40 -10.13 13.51
CA ILE A 343 -1.16 -10.65 14.08
C ILE A 343 -0.18 -10.88 12.93
N THR A 344 1.04 -10.32 13.05
CA THR A 344 2.11 -10.47 12.07
C THR A 344 3.15 -11.52 12.48
N PHE A 345 3.23 -11.83 13.80
CA PHE A 345 4.06 -12.92 14.32
C PHE A 345 3.42 -13.49 15.60
N PRO A 346 3.31 -14.85 15.70
CA PRO A 346 3.44 -15.77 14.59
C PRO A 346 2.22 -15.67 13.67
N SER A 347 2.43 -15.82 12.37
CA SER A 347 1.38 -15.76 11.35
C SER A 347 1.56 -16.87 10.32
N GLY A 348 0.64 -17.01 9.40
CA GLY A 348 0.61 -18.12 8.47
C GLY A 348 1.90 -18.32 7.67
N ASP A 349 2.21 -19.56 7.37
CA ASP A 349 3.44 -20.06 6.73
C ASP A 349 4.71 -19.93 7.59
N MET A 350 4.55 -19.66 8.90
CA MET A 350 5.64 -19.68 9.88
C MET A 350 5.62 -21.00 10.68
N LYS A 351 6.75 -21.31 11.29
CA LYS A 351 6.91 -22.45 12.20
C LYS A 351 7.57 -22.03 13.50
N LEU A 352 6.95 -22.33 14.62
CA LEU A 352 7.52 -22.18 15.94
C LEU A 352 8.51 -23.34 16.22
N PRO A 353 9.73 -23.06 16.69
CA PRO A 353 10.75 -24.11 16.88
C PRO A 353 10.45 -25.08 18.03
N GLY A 354 9.55 -24.74 18.95
CA GLY A 354 9.17 -25.57 20.09
C GLY A 354 8.44 -24.80 21.18
N PRO A 355 8.04 -25.45 22.27
CA PRO A 355 7.37 -24.76 23.39
C PRO A 355 8.28 -23.72 24.03
N GLY A 356 7.68 -22.65 24.54
CA GLY A 356 8.41 -21.56 25.17
C GLY A 356 7.71 -20.23 25.11
N PHE A 357 8.46 -19.19 25.45
CA PHE A 357 7.98 -17.82 25.40
C PHE A 357 8.01 -17.27 23.98
N TYR A 358 6.89 -16.69 23.55
CA TYR A 358 6.76 -15.94 22.31
C TYR A 358 6.14 -14.58 22.58
N ASN A 359 6.60 -13.58 21.88
CA ASN A 359 5.96 -12.27 21.87
C ASN A 359 5.09 -12.20 20.61
N ILE A 360 3.78 -12.38 20.76
CA ILE A 360 2.83 -12.17 19.66
C ILE A 360 2.89 -10.70 19.29
N THR A 361 3.13 -10.39 18.01
CA THR A 361 3.14 -9.02 17.50
C THR A 361 2.15 -8.83 16.37
N GLY A 362 1.72 -7.60 16.16
CA GLY A 362 0.80 -7.29 15.08
C GLY A 362 0.66 -5.80 14.84
N LEU A 363 -0.23 -5.48 13.90
CA LEU A 363 -0.60 -4.12 13.53
C LEU A 363 -2.10 -3.91 13.71
N ALA A 364 -2.48 -2.69 14.12
CA ALA A 364 -3.88 -2.25 14.22
C ALA A 364 -4.03 -0.86 13.62
N TRP A 365 -5.19 -0.55 13.07
CA TRP A 365 -5.52 0.75 12.45
C TRP A 365 -7.01 0.99 12.39
N SER A 366 -7.42 2.25 12.22
CA SER A 366 -8.79 2.67 11.91
C SER A 366 -8.78 3.94 11.08
N GLY A 367 -9.62 4.01 10.07
CA GLY A 367 -9.88 5.22 9.29
C GLY A 367 -10.77 6.23 10.01
N ARG A 368 -11.37 5.85 11.14
CA ARG A 368 -12.28 6.68 11.93
C ARG A 368 -11.57 7.47 13.04
N GLY A 369 -10.27 7.21 13.25
CA GLY A 369 -9.52 7.93 14.27
C GLY A 369 -8.35 7.11 14.81
N ARG A 370 -8.12 7.20 16.12
CA ARG A 370 -7.06 6.46 16.82
C ARG A 370 -7.50 5.05 17.15
N VAL A 371 -6.56 4.13 17.12
CA VAL A 371 -6.72 2.85 17.81
C VAL A 371 -6.76 3.12 19.32
N GLN A 372 -7.81 2.71 19.98
CA GLN A 372 -7.97 2.85 21.42
C GLN A 372 -7.33 1.69 22.16
N SER A 373 -7.59 0.46 21.71
CA SER A 373 -7.03 -0.76 22.29
C SER A 373 -6.98 -1.89 21.28
N VAL A 374 -6.14 -2.87 21.59
CA VAL A 374 -6.11 -4.16 20.90
C VAL A 374 -6.21 -5.26 21.96
N ASP A 375 -7.09 -6.21 21.75
CA ASP A 375 -7.12 -7.44 22.52
C ASP A 375 -6.61 -8.60 21.68
N VAL A 376 -5.94 -9.54 22.35
CA VAL A 376 -5.45 -10.80 21.76
C VAL A 376 -6.15 -11.98 22.43
N SER A 377 -6.50 -12.97 21.62
CA SER A 377 -6.95 -14.29 22.05
C SER A 377 -5.97 -15.34 21.53
N VAL A 378 -5.74 -16.39 22.33
CA VAL A 378 -4.94 -17.57 21.94
C VAL A 378 -5.77 -18.85 21.91
N ASP A 379 -7.09 -18.73 22.12
CA ASP A 379 -8.05 -19.82 22.27
C ASP A 379 -9.26 -19.70 21.31
N GLY A 380 -9.07 -19.03 20.17
CA GLY A 380 -10.12 -18.87 19.15
C GLY A 380 -11.25 -17.93 19.56
N GLY A 381 -10.93 -16.91 20.36
CA GLY A 381 -11.90 -15.88 20.75
C GLY A 381 -12.73 -16.20 21.97
N GLN A 382 -12.44 -17.31 22.68
CA GLN A 382 -13.14 -17.67 23.92
C GLN A 382 -12.76 -16.72 25.05
N THR A 383 -11.47 -16.36 25.16
CA THR A 383 -10.98 -15.35 26.09
C THR A 383 -10.15 -14.27 25.37
N TRP A 384 -10.26 -13.05 25.85
CA TRP A 384 -9.55 -11.89 25.29
C TRP A 384 -8.74 -11.21 26.37
N ARG A 385 -7.51 -10.80 26.04
CA ARG A 385 -6.59 -10.11 26.92
C ARG A 385 -6.03 -8.88 26.24
N PRO A 386 -5.87 -7.76 26.96
CA PRO A 386 -5.33 -6.53 26.37
C PRO A 386 -3.86 -6.74 25.94
N ALA A 387 -3.56 -6.31 24.71
CA ALA A 387 -2.19 -6.22 24.22
C ALA A 387 -1.58 -4.85 24.56
N GLN A 388 -0.27 -4.79 24.62
CA GLN A 388 0.46 -3.55 24.77
C GLN A 388 0.61 -2.87 23.40
N LEU A 389 0.21 -1.60 23.28
CA LEU A 389 0.51 -0.79 22.11
C LEU A 389 1.96 -0.29 22.19
N ASN A 390 2.70 -0.44 21.10
CA ASN A 390 4.15 -0.18 21.09
C ASN A 390 4.50 1.32 21.09
N VAL A 391 3.56 2.17 20.68
CA VAL A 391 3.67 3.64 20.71
C VAL A 391 2.31 4.24 21.03
N THR A 392 2.30 5.52 21.38
CA THR A 392 1.04 6.29 21.50
C THR A 392 0.34 6.35 20.13
N PRO A 393 -0.91 5.88 20.01
CA PRO A 393 -1.63 5.89 18.75
C PRO A 393 -1.85 7.31 18.21
N GLU A 394 -1.59 7.50 16.92
CA GLU A 394 -1.95 8.71 16.18
C GLU A 394 -3.24 8.49 15.39
N PRO A 395 -4.02 9.55 15.10
CA PRO A 395 -5.23 9.41 14.31
C PRO A 395 -4.91 8.90 12.90
N VAL A 396 -5.66 7.91 12.44
CA VAL A 396 -5.56 7.39 11.06
C VAL A 396 -4.15 6.92 10.72
N CYS A 397 -3.49 6.28 11.69
CA CYS A 397 -2.17 5.67 11.55
C CYS A 397 -2.23 4.22 12.02
N THR A 398 -1.33 3.40 11.50
CA THR A 398 -1.10 2.08 12.08
C THR A 398 -0.37 2.20 13.41
N VAL A 399 -0.67 1.30 14.32
CA VAL A 399 0.06 1.11 15.57
C VAL A 399 0.44 -0.35 15.73
N GLY A 400 1.69 -0.60 16.09
CA GLY A 400 2.15 -1.92 16.46
C GLY A 400 1.64 -2.30 17.85
N PHE A 401 1.36 -3.57 18.05
CA PHE A 401 1.02 -4.12 19.37
C PHE A 401 1.84 -5.37 19.68
N SER A 402 1.93 -5.73 20.96
CA SER A 402 2.59 -6.94 21.42
C SER A 402 1.82 -7.59 22.58
N TYR A 403 1.89 -8.91 22.66
CA TYR A 403 1.28 -9.71 23.72
C TYR A 403 2.18 -10.88 24.11
N PRO A 404 2.57 -11.03 25.39
CA PRO A 404 3.38 -12.15 25.84
C PRO A 404 2.58 -13.44 25.88
N TRP A 405 3.10 -14.50 25.24
CA TRP A 405 2.47 -15.80 25.18
C TRP A 405 3.43 -16.92 25.53
N MET A 406 3.03 -17.77 26.46
CA MET A 406 3.76 -18.99 26.79
C MET A 406 3.05 -20.16 26.07
N TRP A 407 3.68 -20.67 25.01
CA TRP A 407 3.15 -21.81 24.27
C TRP A 407 3.66 -23.12 24.87
N ASP A 408 2.76 -24.08 25.06
CA ASP A 408 3.01 -25.39 25.66
C ASP A 408 2.91 -26.55 24.68
N SER A 409 3.06 -26.29 23.38
CA SER A 409 2.88 -27.23 22.26
C SER A 409 1.46 -27.74 22.07
N LYS A 410 0.45 -27.18 22.73
CA LYS A 410 -0.95 -27.49 22.42
C LYS A 410 -1.43 -26.68 21.25
N PRO A 411 -2.38 -27.24 20.46
CA PRO A 411 -3.03 -26.47 19.41
C PRO A 411 -3.63 -25.17 19.96
N ALA A 412 -3.44 -24.09 19.22
CA ALA A 412 -3.93 -22.77 19.58
C ALA A 412 -4.52 -22.06 18.37
N ILE A 413 -5.48 -21.16 18.58
CA ILE A 413 -5.99 -20.27 17.55
C ILE A 413 -5.76 -18.82 18.01
N LEU A 414 -4.87 -18.15 17.30
CA LEU A 414 -4.45 -16.78 17.60
C LEU A 414 -5.32 -15.80 16.84
N GLN A 415 -5.84 -14.81 17.55
CA GLN A 415 -6.67 -13.74 17.00
C GLN A 415 -6.31 -12.40 17.64
N SER A 416 -6.48 -11.30 16.91
CA SER A 416 -6.49 -9.96 17.48
C SER A 416 -7.76 -9.23 17.07
N ARG A 417 -8.24 -8.31 17.93
CA ARG A 417 -9.32 -7.39 17.60
C ARG A 417 -8.97 -5.97 18.03
N CYS A 418 -9.23 -5.04 17.14
CA CYS A 418 -9.03 -3.61 17.35
C CYS A 418 -10.32 -2.95 17.84
N THR A 419 -10.19 -2.04 18.82
CA THR A 419 -11.23 -1.06 19.16
C THR A 419 -10.69 0.33 18.87
N ASP A 420 -11.44 1.16 18.15
CA ASP A 420 -11.05 2.54 17.86
C ASP A 420 -11.71 3.56 18.82
N GLU A 421 -11.29 4.82 18.74
CA GLU A 421 -11.76 5.88 19.62
C GLU A 421 -13.27 6.22 19.48
N THR A 422 -13.94 5.71 18.43
CA THR A 422 -15.40 5.82 18.29
C THR A 422 -16.14 4.74 19.07
N GLY A 423 -15.41 3.78 19.66
CA GLY A 423 -15.96 2.62 20.32
C GLY A 423 -16.32 1.46 19.39
N TYR A 424 -15.99 1.59 18.08
CA TYR A 424 -16.21 0.50 17.13
C TYR A 424 -15.21 -0.62 17.39
N ILE A 425 -15.71 -1.85 17.51
CA ILE A 425 -14.93 -3.06 17.74
C ILE A 425 -14.90 -3.87 16.43
N GLN A 426 -13.71 -4.31 16.04
CA GLN A 426 -13.50 -5.18 14.87
C GLN A 426 -14.37 -6.46 15.00
N PRO A 427 -15.23 -6.76 14.01
CA PRO A 427 -16.18 -7.87 14.08
C PRO A 427 -15.53 -9.22 13.74
N THR A 428 -16.16 -10.29 14.16
CA THR A 428 -15.93 -11.63 13.58
C THR A 428 -16.46 -11.68 12.14
N LEU A 429 -15.98 -12.63 11.33
CA LEU A 429 -16.48 -12.81 9.95
C LEU A 429 -18.00 -13.04 9.93
N ARG A 430 -18.53 -13.84 10.88
CA ARG A 430 -19.96 -14.08 10.98
C ARG A 430 -20.78 -12.82 11.28
N GLN A 431 -20.29 -11.95 12.16
CA GLN A 431 -20.92 -10.65 12.43
C GLN A 431 -20.88 -9.74 11.22
N LEU A 432 -19.75 -9.71 10.52
CA LEU A 432 -19.59 -8.89 9.32
C LEU A 432 -20.52 -9.35 8.20
N ILE A 433 -20.65 -10.67 7.97
CA ILE A 433 -21.60 -11.25 7.00
C ILE A 433 -23.04 -10.88 7.35
N ALA A 434 -23.41 -10.87 8.62
CA ALA A 434 -24.76 -10.49 9.04
C ALA A 434 -25.09 -9.03 8.69
N ILE A 435 -24.09 -8.14 8.71
CA ILE A 435 -24.25 -6.70 8.42
C ILE A 435 -24.14 -6.41 6.91
N ARG A 436 -23.13 -6.98 6.23
CA ARG A 436 -22.80 -6.64 4.84
C ARG A 436 -23.31 -7.65 3.82
N GLY A 437 -23.72 -8.83 4.23
CA GLY A 437 -23.99 -9.97 3.37
C GLY A 437 -22.73 -10.79 3.09
N SER A 438 -22.91 -11.94 2.45
CA SER A 438 -21.80 -12.80 2.02
C SER A 438 -21.24 -12.31 0.69
N HIS A 439 -19.94 -12.48 0.52
CA HIS A 439 -19.29 -12.31 -0.76
C HIS A 439 -19.79 -13.37 -1.73
N GLY A 440 -20.63 -12.99 -2.69
CA GLY A 440 -21.14 -13.90 -3.71
C GLY A 440 -20.04 -14.41 -4.64
N PRO A 441 -20.34 -15.38 -5.52
CA PRO A 441 -19.35 -15.97 -6.44
C PRO A 441 -18.65 -14.97 -7.36
N PHE A 442 -19.17 -13.75 -7.46
CA PHE A 442 -18.64 -12.67 -8.33
C PHE A 442 -17.92 -11.56 -7.56
N GLY A 443 -17.71 -11.69 -6.26
CA GLY A 443 -16.82 -10.80 -5.53
C GLY A 443 -17.26 -9.35 -5.45
N SER A 444 -18.50 -9.09 -5.04
CA SER A 444 -19.06 -7.73 -5.04
C SER A 444 -18.79 -6.91 -3.78
N ILE A 445 -18.35 -7.53 -2.68
CA ILE A 445 -18.04 -6.80 -1.44
C ILE A 445 -16.53 -6.76 -1.27
N TYR A 446 -15.94 -5.55 -1.36
CA TYR A 446 -14.50 -5.37 -1.27
C TYR A 446 -13.99 -5.23 0.16
N HIS A 447 -14.72 -4.51 1.00
CA HIS A 447 -14.27 -4.17 2.34
C HIS A 447 -14.43 -5.34 3.31
N LEU A 448 -13.31 -5.89 3.77
CA LEU A 448 -13.25 -6.91 4.81
C LEU A 448 -12.44 -6.39 5.99
N ASN A 449 -13.08 -6.25 7.15
CA ASN A 449 -12.41 -5.92 8.41
C ASN A 449 -12.66 -6.99 9.50
N ALA A 450 -13.00 -8.21 9.11
CA ALA A 450 -13.18 -9.30 10.05
C ALA A 450 -11.88 -9.68 10.77
N ILE A 451 -12.03 -10.22 11.99
CA ILE A 451 -10.92 -10.80 12.75
C ILE A 451 -10.25 -11.91 11.93
N GLN A 452 -8.93 -11.83 11.77
CA GLN A 452 -8.09 -12.86 11.15
C GLN A 452 -7.68 -13.89 12.20
N SER A 453 -7.70 -15.18 11.83
CA SER A 453 -7.33 -16.27 12.70
C SER A 453 -6.12 -17.03 12.15
N TRP A 454 -5.18 -17.36 13.05
CA TRP A 454 -4.02 -18.20 12.76
C TRP A 454 -4.05 -19.43 13.68
N ALA A 455 -4.14 -20.63 13.12
CA ALA A 455 -4.03 -21.87 13.88
C ALA A 455 -2.57 -22.26 14.01
N VAL A 456 -2.15 -22.58 15.23
CA VAL A 456 -0.84 -23.17 15.56
C VAL A 456 -1.11 -24.62 15.95
N ASP A 457 -0.49 -25.57 15.27
CA ASP A 457 -0.61 -26.99 15.60
C ASP A 457 0.42 -27.45 16.64
N GLU A 458 0.39 -28.71 17.05
CA GLU A 458 1.30 -29.29 18.04
C GLU A 458 2.77 -29.29 17.59
N MET A 459 3.03 -29.24 16.28
CA MET A 459 4.36 -29.17 15.67
C MET A 459 4.86 -27.74 15.49
N GLY A 460 4.04 -26.74 15.82
CA GLY A 460 4.34 -25.32 15.69
C GLY A 460 4.09 -24.75 14.31
N ASP A 461 3.51 -25.50 13.38
CA ASP A 461 3.18 -24.97 12.06
C ASP A 461 1.97 -24.03 12.17
N VAL A 462 2.09 -22.83 11.54
CA VAL A 462 1.07 -21.77 11.62
C VAL A 462 0.32 -21.68 10.30
N THR A 463 -1.00 -21.79 10.36
CA THR A 463 -1.87 -21.82 9.17
C THR A 463 -3.01 -20.81 9.27
N ASN A 464 -3.45 -20.29 8.11
CA ASN A 464 -4.63 -19.45 7.98
C ASN A 464 -5.91 -20.28 8.12
N VAL A 465 -6.79 -19.86 9.01
CA VAL A 465 -8.08 -20.54 9.27
C VAL A 465 -9.23 -19.56 9.44
N HIS A 466 -10.46 -20.02 9.20
CA HIS A 466 -11.68 -19.37 9.67
C HIS A 466 -12.09 -19.98 11.00
N ALA A 467 -12.07 -19.23 12.09
CA ALA A 467 -12.47 -19.65 13.42
C ALA A 467 -13.59 -18.77 13.99
#